data_214e27a2481b3543975f8f1395e98dd6
#
_entry.id   214e27a2481b3543975f8f1395e98dd6
#
_cell.length_a   1.000
_cell.length_b   1.000
_cell.length_c   1.000
_cell.angle_alpha   90.00
_cell.angle_beta   90.00
_cell.angle_gamma   90.00
#
_symmetry.space_group_name_H-M   'P 1'
#
loop_
_entity.id
_entity.type
_entity.pdbx_description
1 polymer ?
#
loop_
_entity_poly.entity_id
_entity_poly.type
_entity_poly.pdbx_seq_one_letter_code
_entity_poly.pdbx_strand_id
1 'polypeptide(L)'
;MKNTLGRLLASILGAAAAAPAFCQEAIPEHPALRDRFYFAAGMFFPRTTTSAELESRSGVGANIDFENTLGMKESKDVPMAMARWRSGNRWRFEAEYFQMNRSGDKTVDRTINWGEQTFPVNSTVSSKFDFSDLRLSAGYSFFRTKDKEVGVGIGAHVAAYNATLSGTFNGAPIGNQTEKVTAPLPVLSFYSQFALTDRWAVAGRMDRFALKYDKFSGNLTGIGLDVMYQPFKNVGFGLGSRALALKMSAEDEGRKAEFKQTFQGPVLYVNASF
;
A
#
# COMPACT_ATOMS: atom_id res chain seq x y z
N MET A 1 19.44 7.10 7.39
CA MET A 1 18.45 7.51 6.38
C MET A 1 17.24 8.17 7.06
N LYS A 2 17.48 9.25 7.79
CA LYS A 2 16.44 10.07 8.43
C LYS A 2 16.29 11.33 7.58
N ASN A 3 15.06 11.73 7.20
CA ASN A 3 14.64 13.01 6.61
C ASN A 3 14.25 13.10 5.13
N THR A 4 14.10 12.03 4.37
CA THR A 4 13.59 12.16 2.99
C THR A 4 12.06 12.26 2.92
N LEU A 5 11.34 11.62 3.83
CA LEU A 5 9.87 11.68 3.85
C LEU A 5 9.31 13.05 4.30
N GLY A 6 10.01 13.73 5.22
CA GLY A 6 9.60 15.04 5.70
C GLY A 6 9.77 16.19 4.70
N ARG A 7 10.72 16.05 3.77
CA ARG A 7 10.97 17.07 2.75
C ARG A 7 10.01 17.03 1.57
N LEU A 8 9.48 15.84 1.23
CA LEU A 8 8.46 15.67 0.18
C LEU A 8 7.09 16.21 0.60
N LEU A 9 6.72 16.10 1.87
CA LEU A 9 5.45 16.64 2.38
C LEU A 9 5.44 18.17 2.46
N ALA A 10 6.57 18.80 2.77
CA ALA A 10 6.66 20.26 2.86
C ALA A 10 6.59 20.97 1.50
N SER A 11 7.01 20.30 0.41
CA SER A 11 7.02 20.88 -0.93
C SER A 11 5.66 20.86 -1.63
N ILE A 12 4.74 20.01 -1.20
CA ILE A 12 3.41 19.84 -1.84
C ILE A 12 2.36 20.79 -1.24
N LEU A 13 2.50 21.22 0.01
CA LEU A 13 1.57 22.17 0.64
C LEU A 13 1.77 23.62 0.20
N GLY A 14 2.93 23.98 -0.35
CA GLY A 14 3.26 25.37 -0.72
C GLY A 14 2.70 25.86 -2.06
N ALA A 15 2.23 24.95 -2.93
CA ALA A 15 1.81 25.30 -4.30
C ALA A 15 0.33 25.64 -4.47
N ALA A 16 -0.48 25.58 -3.40
CA ALA A 16 -1.92 25.77 -3.48
C ALA A 16 -2.39 27.23 -3.29
N ALA A 17 -1.51 28.20 -3.08
CA ALA A 17 -1.88 29.53 -2.57
C ALA A 17 -1.87 30.68 -3.57
N ALA A 18 -1.62 30.45 -4.86
CA ALA A 18 -1.63 31.55 -5.85
C ALA A 18 -2.31 31.14 -7.16
N ALA A 19 -3.64 31.00 -7.14
CA ALA A 19 -4.42 30.98 -8.37
C ALA A 19 -4.96 32.39 -8.63
N PRO A 20 -4.71 32.99 -9.81
CA PRO A 20 -5.35 34.26 -10.19
C PRO A 20 -6.86 34.04 -10.34
N ALA A 21 -7.65 35.02 -9.94
CA ALA A 21 -9.10 35.05 -10.12
C ALA A 21 -9.43 35.14 -11.62
N PHE A 22 -9.46 34.00 -12.30
CA PHE A 22 -10.07 33.92 -13.62
C PHE A 22 -11.59 33.91 -13.45
N CYS A 23 -12.28 34.65 -14.32
CA CYS A 23 -13.71 34.65 -14.49
C CYS A 23 -14.18 33.19 -14.64
N GLN A 24 -14.91 32.69 -13.66
CA GLN A 24 -15.25 31.26 -13.54
C GLN A 24 -16.41 30.96 -14.47
N GLU A 25 -16.13 30.62 -15.75
CA GLU A 25 -17.06 29.85 -16.54
C GLU A 25 -17.44 28.59 -15.75
N ALA A 26 -18.73 28.27 -15.70
CA ALA A 26 -19.22 27.11 -14.96
C ALA A 26 -18.50 25.85 -15.48
N ILE A 27 -17.56 25.31 -14.70
CA ILE A 27 -16.81 24.11 -15.05
C ILE A 27 -17.83 22.97 -15.19
N PRO A 28 -17.92 22.30 -16.37
CA PRO A 28 -18.78 21.15 -16.53
C PRO A 28 -18.43 20.08 -15.50
N GLU A 29 -19.41 19.42 -14.95
CA GLU A 29 -19.24 18.46 -13.87
C GLU A 29 -18.43 17.24 -14.35
N HIS A 30 -17.21 17.10 -13.85
CA HIS A 30 -16.31 16.00 -14.23
C HIS A 30 -16.92 14.63 -13.84
N PRO A 31 -16.94 13.60 -14.74
CA PRO A 31 -17.55 12.30 -14.48
C PRO A 31 -17.11 11.66 -13.15
N ALA A 32 -15.83 11.76 -12.78
CA ALA A 32 -15.33 11.22 -11.52
C ALA A 32 -15.96 11.83 -10.26
N LEU A 33 -16.54 13.05 -10.33
CA LEU A 33 -17.29 13.70 -9.26
C LEU A 33 -18.79 13.48 -9.38
N ARG A 34 -19.32 13.42 -10.62
CA ARG A 34 -20.74 13.30 -10.91
C ARG A 34 -21.24 11.86 -10.76
N ASP A 35 -20.49 10.89 -11.34
CA ASP A 35 -20.99 9.55 -11.57
C ASP A 35 -21.07 8.72 -10.27
N ARG A 36 -22.08 7.88 -10.21
CA ARG A 36 -22.41 7.06 -9.04
C ARG A 36 -21.46 5.88 -8.89
N PHE A 37 -21.07 5.27 -10.00
CA PHE A 37 -20.15 4.14 -10.03
C PHE A 37 -18.88 4.52 -10.77
N TYR A 38 -17.75 4.10 -10.24
CA TYR A 38 -16.44 4.25 -10.83
C TYR A 38 -15.67 2.96 -10.67
N PHE A 39 -15.12 2.45 -11.74
CA PHE A 39 -14.27 1.27 -11.77
C PHE A 39 -12.98 1.62 -12.49
N ALA A 40 -11.87 1.08 -12.00
CA ALA A 40 -10.61 1.21 -12.68
C ALA A 40 -9.80 -0.08 -12.57
N ALA A 41 -9.04 -0.37 -13.61
CA ALA A 41 -8.11 -1.49 -13.67
C ALA A 41 -6.82 -1.04 -14.35
N GLY A 42 -5.69 -1.52 -13.87
CA GLY A 42 -4.41 -1.11 -14.37
C GLY A 42 -3.23 -1.86 -13.76
N MET A 43 -2.07 -1.23 -13.87
CA MET A 43 -0.81 -1.79 -13.35
C MET A 43 -0.20 -0.85 -12.32
N PHE A 44 0.18 -1.42 -11.20
CA PHE A 44 0.99 -0.80 -10.16
C PHE A 44 2.43 -1.26 -10.30
N PHE A 45 3.39 -0.34 -10.25
CA PHE A 45 4.82 -0.57 -10.40
C PHE A 45 5.56 -0.27 -9.09
N PRO A 46 5.34 -1.09 -8.04
CA PRO A 46 5.92 -0.80 -6.74
C PRO A 46 7.41 -1.10 -6.70
N ARG A 47 8.15 -0.23 -5.98
CA ARG A 47 9.38 -0.61 -5.30
C ARG A 47 9.01 -1.01 -3.88
N THR A 48 9.52 -2.16 -3.44
CA THR A 48 9.17 -2.78 -2.17
C THR A 48 10.42 -2.97 -1.33
N THR A 49 10.29 -2.70 -0.03
CA THR A 49 11.30 -3.05 0.98
C THR A 49 10.60 -3.84 2.08
N THR A 50 11.15 -5.01 2.43
CA THR A 50 10.55 -5.90 3.41
C THR A 50 11.62 -6.36 4.41
N SER A 51 11.36 -6.20 5.71
CA SER A 51 12.23 -6.71 6.75
C SER A 51 11.46 -7.37 7.89
N ALA A 52 12.01 -8.45 8.41
CA ALA A 52 11.55 -9.11 9.63
C ALA A 52 12.68 -9.12 10.64
N GLU A 53 12.43 -8.68 11.86
CA GLU A 53 13.37 -8.67 12.96
C GLU A 53 12.80 -9.53 14.08
N LEU A 54 13.60 -10.49 14.53
CA LEU A 54 13.28 -11.38 15.63
C LEU A 54 14.38 -11.23 16.68
N GLU A 55 14.06 -10.74 17.84
CA GLU A 55 15.00 -10.56 18.95
C GLU A 55 14.63 -11.53 20.07
N SER A 56 15.61 -12.31 20.52
CA SER A 56 15.45 -13.24 21.64
C SER A 56 15.66 -12.54 22.98
N ARG A 57 15.28 -13.19 24.08
CA ARG A 57 15.47 -12.72 25.46
C ARG A 57 16.94 -12.38 25.81
N SER A 58 17.89 -12.98 25.12
CA SER A 58 19.33 -12.73 25.31
C SER A 58 19.86 -11.55 24.49
N GLY A 59 19.00 -10.81 23.77
CA GLY A 59 19.41 -9.71 22.90
C GLY A 59 20.05 -10.18 21.59
N VAL A 60 20.11 -11.49 21.34
CA VAL A 60 20.58 -12.03 20.05
C VAL A 60 19.39 -12.01 19.09
N GLY A 61 19.43 -11.12 18.11
CA GLY A 61 18.39 -10.95 17.12
C GLY A 61 18.82 -11.40 15.72
N ALA A 62 17.86 -11.86 14.93
CA ALA A 62 18.02 -12.02 13.49
C ALA A 62 17.23 -10.94 12.77
N ASN A 63 17.90 -10.14 11.96
CA ASN A 63 17.27 -9.20 11.05
C ASN A 63 17.34 -9.79 9.64
N ILE A 64 16.20 -10.12 9.05
CA ILE A 64 16.08 -10.67 7.71
C ILE A 64 15.55 -9.56 6.78
N ASP A 65 16.43 -9.04 5.95
CA ASP A 65 16.07 -8.16 4.84
C ASP A 65 15.76 -9.06 3.64
N PHE A 66 14.52 -9.06 3.17
CA PHE A 66 14.06 -10.00 2.15
C PHE A 66 14.74 -9.76 0.79
N GLU A 67 15.04 -8.52 0.48
CA GLU A 67 15.71 -8.14 -0.74
C GLU A 67 17.20 -8.52 -0.68
N ASN A 68 17.89 -8.14 0.40
CA ASN A 68 19.32 -8.36 0.53
C ASN A 68 19.68 -9.76 1.05
N THR A 69 18.93 -10.31 2.01
CA THR A 69 19.27 -11.61 2.63
C THR A 69 18.71 -12.78 1.81
N LEU A 70 17.52 -12.66 1.25
CA LEU A 70 16.84 -13.72 0.50
C LEU A 70 16.91 -13.54 -1.02
N GLY A 71 17.49 -12.43 -1.53
CA GLY A 71 17.66 -12.16 -2.94
C GLY A 71 16.36 -11.85 -3.70
N MET A 72 15.33 -11.40 -2.99
CA MET A 72 14.07 -11.04 -3.62
C MET A 72 14.20 -9.73 -4.41
N LYS A 73 13.55 -9.65 -5.58
CA LYS A 73 13.54 -8.42 -6.37
C LYS A 73 12.76 -7.32 -5.65
N GLU A 74 13.32 -6.10 -5.63
CA GLU A 74 12.67 -4.92 -5.05
C GLU A 74 11.42 -4.47 -5.83
N SER A 75 11.37 -4.73 -7.13
CA SER A 75 10.28 -4.28 -8.01
C SER A 75 9.63 -5.44 -8.74
N LYS A 76 8.32 -5.37 -8.86
CA LYS A 76 7.51 -6.26 -9.68
C LYS A 76 6.23 -5.55 -10.08
N ASP A 77 5.90 -5.58 -11.35
CA ASP A 77 4.66 -5.01 -11.86
C ASP A 77 3.49 -5.89 -11.45
N VAL A 78 2.44 -5.28 -10.88
CA VAL A 78 1.29 -6.01 -10.35
C VAL A 78 -0.02 -5.43 -10.87
N PRO A 79 -0.99 -6.27 -11.22
CA PRO A 79 -2.33 -5.81 -11.57
C PRO A 79 -2.99 -5.18 -10.35
N MET A 80 -3.76 -4.12 -10.59
CA MET A 80 -4.49 -3.37 -9.58
C MET A 80 -5.90 -3.07 -10.06
N ALA A 81 -6.87 -3.20 -9.19
CA ALA A 81 -8.27 -2.88 -9.45
C ALA A 81 -8.82 -1.94 -8.38
N MET A 82 -9.68 -1.02 -8.80
CA MET A 82 -10.34 -0.06 -7.94
C MET A 82 -11.83 0.01 -8.26
N ALA A 83 -12.66 0.19 -7.25
CA ALA A 83 -14.08 0.43 -7.39
C ALA A 83 -14.52 1.52 -6.41
N ARG A 84 -15.47 2.32 -6.83
CA ARG A 84 -16.12 3.32 -5.98
C ARG A 84 -17.62 3.35 -6.27
N TRP A 85 -18.39 3.39 -5.21
CA TRP A 85 -19.82 3.59 -5.25
C TRP A 85 -20.20 4.79 -4.38
N ARG A 86 -21.03 5.68 -4.94
CA ARG A 86 -21.63 6.80 -4.23
C ARG A 86 -23.09 6.50 -3.90
N SER A 87 -23.45 6.62 -2.64
CA SER A 87 -24.82 6.53 -2.17
C SER A 87 -25.31 7.94 -1.79
N GLY A 88 -26.26 8.45 -2.53
CA GLY A 88 -26.70 9.84 -2.38
C GLY A 88 -25.59 10.85 -2.69
N ASN A 89 -25.64 12.00 -2.00
CA ASN A 89 -24.71 13.10 -2.28
C ASN A 89 -23.45 13.10 -1.42
N ARG A 90 -23.40 12.32 -0.33
CA ARG A 90 -22.33 12.45 0.67
C ARG A 90 -21.62 11.16 1.02
N TRP A 91 -22.24 10.00 0.82
CA TRP A 91 -21.64 8.73 1.14
C TRP A 91 -20.84 8.16 -0.02
N ARG A 92 -19.62 7.69 0.27
CA ARG A 92 -18.68 7.13 -0.70
C ARG A 92 -18.08 5.83 -0.15
N PHE A 93 -18.24 4.76 -0.91
CA PHE A 93 -17.66 3.45 -0.60
C PHE A 93 -16.60 3.12 -1.64
N GLU A 94 -15.44 2.66 -1.19
CA GLU A 94 -14.33 2.33 -2.06
C GLU A 94 -13.76 0.97 -1.74
N ALA A 95 -13.31 0.30 -2.79
CA ALA A 95 -12.46 -0.89 -2.73
C ALA A 95 -11.26 -0.69 -3.64
N GLU A 96 -10.09 -1.13 -3.19
CA GLU A 96 -8.87 -1.20 -3.99
C GLU A 96 -8.16 -2.50 -3.66
N TYR A 97 -7.69 -3.22 -4.69
CA TYR A 97 -7.03 -4.50 -4.53
C TYR A 97 -5.80 -4.60 -5.42
N PHE A 98 -4.73 -5.13 -4.86
CA PHE A 98 -3.59 -5.61 -5.61
C PHE A 98 -2.96 -6.84 -4.94
N GLN A 99 -2.25 -7.63 -5.74
CA GLN A 99 -1.54 -8.81 -5.26
C GLN A 99 -0.15 -8.86 -5.89
N MET A 100 0.86 -9.12 -5.08
CA MET A 100 2.25 -9.24 -5.49
C MET A 100 2.86 -10.55 -5.01
N ASN A 101 3.47 -11.30 -5.94
CA ASN A 101 4.16 -12.55 -5.66
C ASN A 101 5.64 -12.34 -6.01
N ARG A 102 6.53 -12.53 -5.04
CA ARG A 102 7.98 -12.42 -5.23
C ARG A 102 8.66 -13.74 -4.89
N SER A 103 9.82 -13.98 -5.52
CA SER A 103 10.68 -15.11 -5.20
C SER A 103 12.13 -14.68 -5.29
N GLY A 104 12.99 -15.42 -4.60
CA GLY A 104 14.42 -15.23 -4.64
C GLY A 104 15.14 -16.54 -4.30
N ASP A 105 16.34 -16.71 -4.87
CA ASP A 105 17.23 -17.80 -4.59
C ASP A 105 18.58 -17.20 -4.22
N LYS A 106 19.09 -17.55 -3.03
CA LYS A 106 20.36 -17.00 -2.53
C LYS A 106 21.07 -17.96 -1.59
N THR A 107 22.39 -18.02 -1.71
CA THR A 107 23.24 -18.63 -0.68
C THR A 107 23.39 -17.61 0.44
N VAL A 108 22.96 -17.99 1.65
CA VAL A 108 22.90 -17.09 2.80
C VAL A 108 24.25 -16.99 3.51
N ASP A 109 24.60 -15.78 3.94
CA ASP A 109 25.86 -15.43 4.63
C ASP A 109 25.77 -15.56 6.15
N ARG A 110 24.59 -15.94 6.65
CA ARG A 110 24.29 -16.13 8.07
C ARG A 110 23.26 -17.22 8.27
N THR A 111 23.15 -17.75 9.47
CA THR A 111 22.08 -18.69 9.84
C THR A 111 20.76 -17.97 9.91
N ILE A 112 19.72 -18.52 9.27
CA ILE A 112 18.34 -18.03 9.29
C ILE A 112 17.49 -19.04 10.03
N ASN A 113 16.77 -18.58 11.06
CA ASN A 113 15.73 -19.34 11.72
C ASN A 113 14.37 -18.86 11.21
N TRP A 114 13.57 -19.75 10.63
CA TRP A 114 12.26 -19.46 10.10
C TRP A 114 11.26 -20.52 10.53
N GLY A 115 10.32 -20.16 11.40
CA GLY A 115 9.45 -21.12 12.06
C GLY A 115 10.26 -22.16 12.84
N GLU A 116 10.01 -23.44 12.54
CA GLU A 116 10.73 -24.57 13.15
C GLU A 116 12.00 -24.99 12.40
N GLN A 117 12.30 -24.37 11.24
CA GLN A 117 13.44 -24.69 10.40
C GLN A 117 14.62 -23.75 10.62
N THR A 118 15.82 -24.31 10.62
CA THR A 118 17.08 -23.59 10.66
C THR A 118 17.82 -23.79 9.36
N PHE A 119 18.17 -22.70 8.68
CA PHE A 119 18.99 -22.65 7.47
C PHE A 119 20.40 -22.19 7.88
N PRO A 120 21.39 -23.07 7.99
CA PRO A 120 22.75 -22.67 8.36
C PRO A 120 23.40 -21.71 7.36
N VAL A 121 24.44 -21.00 7.79
CA VAL A 121 25.30 -20.23 6.88
C VAL A 121 25.78 -21.11 5.72
N ASN A 122 25.87 -20.53 4.52
CA ASN A 122 26.20 -21.21 3.26
C ASN A 122 25.09 -22.17 2.75
N SER A 123 23.89 -22.18 3.35
CA SER A 123 22.73 -22.83 2.74
C SER A 123 22.28 -22.05 1.49
N THR A 124 21.90 -22.77 0.44
CA THR A 124 21.13 -22.16 -0.67
C THR A 124 19.66 -22.15 -0.29
N VAL A 125 19.09 -20.96 -0.15
CA VAL A 125 17.70 -20.75 0.27
C VAL A 125 16.88 -20.25 -0.91
N SER A 126 15.81 -20.98 -1.23
CA SER A 126 14.76 -20.57 -2.15
C SER A 126 13.59 -20.01 -1.35
N SER A 127 13.21 -18.79 -1.65
CA SER A 127 12.18 -18.04 -0.92
C SER A 127 11.03 -17.63 -1.85
N LYS A 128 9.81 -17.73 -1.35
CA LYS A 128 8.59 -17.23 -2.00
C LYS A 128 7.84 -16.35 -1.01
N PHE A 129 7.35 -15.22 -1.47
CA PHE A 129 6.61 -14.26 -0.67
C PHE A 129 5.44 -13.72 -1.48
N ASP A 130 4.23 -14.09 -1.06
CA ASP A 130 2.98 -13.62 -1.64
C ASP A 130 2.35 -12.61 -0.68
N PHE A 131 1.97 -11.48 -1.22
CA PHE A 131 1.29 -10.41 -0.51
C PHE A 131 0.06 -9.98 -1.28
N SER A 132 -1.06 -9.80 -0.59
CA SER A 132 -2.22 -9.11 -1.15
C SER A 132 -2.77 -8.10 -0.17
N ASP A 133 -3.28 -7.00 -0.71
CA ASP A 133 -3.96 -5.96 0.07
C ASP A 133 -5.33 -5.66 -0.55
N LEU A 134 -6.37 -5.84 0.26
CA LEU A 134 -7.73 -5.40 -0.04
C LEU A 134 -8.07 -4.24 0.89
N ARG A 135 -8.08 -3.03 0.33
CA ARG A 135 -8.55 -1.83 1.00
C ARG A 135 -10.05 -1.67 0.80
N LEU A 136 -10.79 -1.51 1.87
CA LEU A 136 -12.21 -1.16 1.87
C LEU A 136 -12.42 0.09 2.71
N SER A 137 -13.25 1.02 2.26
CA SER A 137 -13.57 2.22 3.04
C SER A 137 -14.99 2.71 2.82
N ALA A 138 -15.57 3.28 3.88
CA ALA A 138 -16.82 4.02 3.86
C ALA A 138 -16.52 5.47 4.31
N GLY A 139 -16.80 6.43 3.44
CA GLY A 139 -16.49 7.83 3.64
C GLY A 139 -17.71 8.73 3.59
N TYR A 140 -17.61 9.86 4.29
CA TYR A 140 -18.59 10.93 4.28
C TYR A 140 -17.96 12.21 3.75
N SER A 141 -18.50 12.72 2.63
CA SER A 141 -18.06 13.97 2.00
C SER A 141 -18.74 15.14 2.71
N PHE A 142 -18.01 15.77 3.64
CA PHE A 142 -18.53 16.95 4.36
C PHE A 142 -18.52 18.21 3.49
N PHE A 143 -17.64 18.26 2.49
CA PHE A 143 -17.61 19.31 1.48
C PHE A 143 -17.71 18.67 0.09
N ARG A 144 -18.74 19.04 -0.68
CA ARG A 144 -18.93 18.58 -2.05
C ARG A 144 -19.67 19.61 -2.88
N THR A 145 -19.04 19.98 -3.98
CA THR A 145 -19.57 20.85 -5.04
C THR A 145 -19.49 20.12 -6.38
N LYS A 146 -19.77 20.79 -7.50
CA LYS A 146 -19.64 20.22 -8.84
C LYS A 146 -18.20 19.90 -9.23
N ASP A 147 -17.25 20.65 -8.69
CA ASP A 147 -15.84 20.61 -9.04
C ASP A 147 -14.92 20.11 -7.90
N LYS A 148 -15.44 19.97 -6.68
CA LYS A 148 -14.62 19.63 -5.49
C LYS A 148 -15.33 18.68 -4.57
N GLU A 149 -14.57 17.77 -3.97
CA GLU A 149 -15.02 16.87 -2.93
C GLU A 149 -13.92 16.70 -1.88
N VAL A 150 -14.30 16.84 -0.62
CA VAL A 150 -13.42 16.57 0.53
C VAL A 150 -14.21 15.77 1.55
N GLY A 151 -13.62 14.73 2.07
CA GLY A 151 -14.28 13.85 3.02
C GLY A 151 -13.34 13.10 3.93
N VAL A 152 -13.94 12.49 4.93
CA VAL A 152 -13.29 11.58 5.88
C VAL A 152 -14.03 10.25 5.89
N GLY A 153 -13.36 9.21 6.32
CA GLY A 153 -13.97 7.89 6.36
C GLY A 153 -13.29 6.96 7.34
N ILE A 154 -13.89 5.81 7.47
CA ILE A 154 -13.34 4.65 8.15
C ILE A 154 -13.19 3.52 7.14
N GLY A 155 -12.21 2.66 7.36
CA GLY A 155 -11.97 1.54 6.45
C GLY A 155 -11.12 0.47 7.10
N ALA A 156 -10.70 -0.47 6.26
CA ALA A 156 -9.74 -1.49 6.65
C ALA A 156 -8.86 -1.86 5.45
N HIS A 157 -7.59 -2.13 5.73
CA HIS A 157 -6.71 -2.89 4.86
C HIS A 157 -6.69 -4.35 5.33
N VAL A 158 -7.11 -5.27 4.49
CA VAL A 158 -6.98 -6.70 4.74
C VAL A 158 -5.70 -7.16 4.03
N ALA A 159 -4.61 -7.15 4.80
CA ALA A 159 -3.29 -7.52 4.34
C ALA A 159 -3.07 -9.03 4.57
N ALA A 160 -2.88 -9.80 3.51
CA ALA A 160 -2.60 -11.23 3.60
C ALA A 160 -1.17 -11.52 3.12
N TYR A 161 -0.47 -12.30 3.92
CA TYR A 161 0.93 -12.69 3.75
C TYR A 161 1.04 -14.21 3.68
N ASN A 162 1.86 -14.70 2.77
CA ASN A 162 2.26 -16.09 2.69
C ASN A 162 3.74 -16.15 2.32
N ALA A 163 4.58 -16.59 3.26
CA ALA A 163 6.01 -16.65 3.09
C ALA A 163 6.51 -18.09 3.24
N THR A 164 7.19 -18.61 2.22
CA THR A 164 7.74 -19.96 2.20
C THR A 164 9.25 -19.88 2.00
N LEU A 165 10.00 -20.51 2.87
CA LEU A 165 11.43 -20.76 2.72
C LEU A 165 11.68 -22.27 2.59
N SER A 166 12.50 -22.63 1.62
CA SER A 166 13.05 -23.97 1.44
C SER A 166 14.55 -23.87 1.16
N GLY A 167 15.31 -24.90 1.40
CA GLY A 167 16.75 -24.79 1.17
C GLY A 167 17.47 -26.12 1.12
N THR A 168 18.74 -26.02 0.72
CA THR A 168 19.70 -27.13 0.71
C THR A 168 20.99 -26.70 1.42
N PHE A 169 21.60 -27.64 2.12
CA PHE A 169 22.92 -27.47 2.74
C PHE A 169 23.82 -28.63 2.34
N ASN A 170 24.97 -28.35 1.73
CA ASN A 170 25.86 -29.37 1.18
C ASN A 170 25.16 -30.36 0.23
N GLY A 171 24.19 -29.89 -0.55
CA GLY A 171 23.40 -30.70 -1.48
C GLY A 171 22.25 -31.50 -0.86
N ALA A 172 22.13 -31.53 0.47
CA ALA A 172 21.02 -32.19 1.17
C ALA A 172 19.87 -31.19 1.43
N PRO A 173 18.60 -31.59 1.23
CA PRO A 173 17.46 -30.74 1.53
C PRO A 173 17.32 -30.49 3.04
N ILE A 174 17.06 -29.24 3.44
CA ILE A 174 16.75 -28.84 4.82
C ILE A 174 15.25 -28.98 5.12
N GLY A 175 14.42 -28.97 4.08
CA GLY A 175 12.96 -28.94 4.20
C GLY A 175 12.36 -27.61 3.74
N ASN A 176 11.07 -27.45 3.96
CA ASN A 176 10.35 -26.21 3.69
C ASN A 176 9.52 -25.79 4.90
N GLN A 177 9.38 -24.49 5.09
CA GLN A 177 8.53 -23.91 6.11
C GLN A 177 7.70 -22.77 5.50
N THR A 178 6.40 -22.79 5.76
CA THR A 178 5.45 -21.79 5.25
C THR A 178 4.75 -21.11 6.43
N GLU A 179 4.81 -19.78 6.44
CA GLU A 179 4.10 -18.95 7.41
C GLU A 179 3.02 -18.14 6.71
N LYS A 180 1.81 -18.11 7.27
CA LYS A 180 0.65 -17.39 6.72
C LYS A 180 0.05 -16.48 7.79
N VAL A 181 -0.18 -15.23 7.43
CA VAL A 181 -0.81 -14.25 8.29
C VAL A 181 -1.81 -13.43 7.48
N THR A 182 -3.00 -13.23 8.03
CA THR A 182 -3.97 -12.27 7.50
C THR A 182 -4.32 -11.28 8.60
N ALA A 183 -4.07 -10.01 8.36
CA ALA A 183 -4.27 -8.94 9.33
C ALA A 183 -5.28 -7.92 8.78
N PRO A 184 -6.48 -7.83 9.35
CA PRO A 184 -7.40 -6.72 9.10
C PRO A 184 -6.92 -5.51 9.93
N LEU A 185 -6.51 -4.44 9.26
CA LEU A 185 -5.98 -3.21 9.86
C LEU A 185 -7.00 -2.09 9.65
N PRO A 186 -7.77 -1.72 10.69
CA PRO A 186 -8.74 -0.64 10.58
C PRO A 186 -8.01 0.69 10.37
N VAL A 187 -8.56 1.57 9.53
CA VAL A 187 -7.95 2.86 9.20
C VAL A 187 -8.95 4.00 9.30
N LEU A 188 -8.44 5.17 9.64
CA LEU A 188 -9.09 6.44 9.38
C LEU A 188 -8.61 6.93 8.02
N SER A 189 -9.55 7.37 7.18
CA SER A 189 -9.28 7.83 5.83
C SER A 189 -9.62 9.31 5.70
N PHE A 190 -8.78 10.02 4.98
CA PHE A 190 -9.06 11.35 4.46
C PHE A 190 -8.94 11.29 2.94
N TYR A 191 -9.86 11.93 2.23
CA TYR A 191 -9.81 11.99 0.77
C TYR A 191 -10.25 13.35 0.24
N SER A 192 -9.70 13.69 -0.91
CA SER A 192 -10.06 14.88 -1.67
C SER A 192 -10.05 14.58 -3.16
N GLN A 193 -10.87 15.30 -3.91
CA GLN A 193 -10.93 15.24 -5.36
C GLN A 193 -11.31 16.58 -5.92
N PHE A 194 -10.62 17.02 -6.98
CA PHE A 194 -10.84 18.32 -7.61
C PHE A 194 -10.89 18.14 -9.13
N ALA A 195 -11.95 18.61 -9.75
CA ALA A 195 -12.00 18.78 -11.20
C ALA A 195 -11.26 20.08 -11.56
N LEU A 196 -10.27 19.96 -12.41
CA LEU A 196 -9.54 21.10 -12.96
C LEU A 196 -10.22 21.64 -14.21
N THR A 197 -10.81 20.73 -14.99
CA THR A 197 -11.62 20.98 -16.16
C THR A 197 -12.71 19.91 -16.27
N ASP A 198 -13.52 19.94 -17.33
CA ASP A 198 -14.48 18.87 -17.67
C ASP A 198 -13.81 17.50 -17.94
N ARG A 199 -12.51 17.50 -18.29
CA ARG A 199 -11.74 16.30 -18.66
C ARG A 199 -10.62 15.95 -17.68
N TRP A 200 -10.13 16.90 -16.90
CA TRP A 200 -9.03 16.69 -15.99
C TRP A 200 -9.46 16.80 -14.54
N ALA A 201 -9.11 15.82 -13.75
CA ALA A 201 -9.31 15.86 -12.31
C ALA A 201 -8.07 15.33 -11.58
N VAL A 202 -7.89 15.77 -10.34
CA VAL A 202 -6.89 15.26 -9.43
C VAL A 202 -7.57 14.72 -8.17
N ALA A 203 -7.01 13.66 -7.60
CA ALA A 203 -7.51 13.10 -6.36
C ALA A 203 -6.35 12.76 -5.43
N GLY A 204 -6.62 12.87 -4.13
CA GLY A 204 -5.70 12.47 -3.09
C GLY A 204 -6.43 11.70 -1.99
N ARG A 205 -5.76 10.72 -1.41
CA ARG A 205 -6.23 10.04 -0.21
C ARG A 205 -5.08 9.73 0.74
N MET A 206 -5.43 9.63 2.00
CA MET A 206 -4.54 9.21 3.07
C MET A 206 -5.29 8.28 4.00
N ASP A 207 -4.71 7.13 4.29
CA ASP A 207 -5.19 6.17 5.27
C ASP A 207 -4.20 6.09 6.43
N ARG A 208 -4.71 6.08 7.65
CA ARG A 208 -3.88 6.03 8.84
C ARG A 208 -4.45 5.07 9.87
N PHE A 209 -3.59 4.18 10.34
CA PHE A 209 -3.82 3.32 11.48
C PHE A 209 -2.64 3.40 12.43
N ALA A 210 -2.91 3.45 13.72
CA ALA A 210 -1.92 3.29 14.76
C ALA A 210 -2.63 2.72 15.98
N LEU A 211 -2.24 1.53 16.39
CA LEU A 211 -2.76 0.87 17.58
C LEU A 211 -1.61 0.27 18.36
N LYS A 212 -1.65 0.46 19.67
CA LYS A 212 -0.83 -0.29 20.61
C LYS A 212 -1.79 -0.92 21.64
N TYR A 213 -1.80 -2.24 21.67
CA TYR A 213 -2.64 -3.00 22.58
C TYR A 213 -1.86 -4.17 23.16
N ASP A 214 -1.66 -4.15 24.49
CA ASP A 214 -0.90 -5.14 25.23
C ASP A 214 0.49 -5.37 24.59
N LYS A 215 0.77 -6.57 24.14
CA LYS A 215 2.02 -7.02 23.51
C LYS A 215 2.13 -6.65 22.02
N PHE A 216 1.06 -6.17 21.39
CA PHE A 216 1.00 -5.91 19.96
C PHE A 216 0.98 -4.42 19.65
N SER A 217 1.72 -4.02 18.64
CA SER A 217 1.56 -2.70 18.04
C SER A 217 1.52 -2.79 16.53
N GLY A 218 0.67 -1.98 15.92
CA GLY A 218 0.50 -1.89 14.48
C GLY A 218 0.43 -0.44 14.04
N ASN A 219 1.02 -0.17 12.89
CA ASN A 219 1.04 1.14 12.27
C ASN A 219 0.94 0.96 10.75
N LEU A 220 -0.05 1.62 10.14
CA LEU A 220 -0.20 1.68 8.69
C LEU A 220 -0.35 3.13 8.26
N THR A 221 0.34 3.47 7.19
CA THR A 221 0.14 4.72 6.46
C THR A 221 0.00 4.41 4.99
N GLY A 222 -1.16 4.71 4.41
CA GLY A 222 -1.45 4.63 2.99
C GLY A 222 -1.59 6.02 2.39
N ILE A 223 -1.00 6.27 1.22
CA ILE A 223 -1.15 7.51 0.47
C ILE A 223 -1.43 7.14 -0.99
N GLY A 224 -2.42 7.77 -1.58
CA GLY A 224 -2.72 7.68 -3.00
C GLY A 224 -2.91 9.07 -3.60
N LEU A 225 -2.29 9.30 -4.74
CA LEU A 225 -2.46 10.50 -5.55
C LEU A 225 -2.79 10.08 -6.96
N ASP A 226 -3.72 10.76 -7.62
CA ASP A 226 -4.17 10.44 -8.96
C ASP A 226 -4.37 11.71 -9.78
N VAL A 227 -3.97 11.66 -11.04
CA VAL A 227 -4.37 12.58 -12.11
C VAL A 227 -5.21 11.77 -13.09
N MET A 228 -6.42 12.21 -13.34
CA MET A 228 -7.40 11.54 -14.19
C MET A 228 -7.67 12.37 -15.43
N TYR A 229 -7.67 11.74 -16.59
CA TYR A 229 -8.05 12.31 -17.87
C TYR A 229 -9.23 11.55 -18.46
N GLN A 230 -10.34 12.25 -18.70
CA GLN A 230 -11.60 11.69 -19.17
C GLN A 230 -11.93 12.23 -20.58
N PRO A 231 -11.32 11.66 -21.64
CA PRO A 231 -11.61 12.10 -23.02
C PRO A 231 -12.99 11.67 -23.52
N PHE A 232 -13.53 10.58 -22.96
CA PHE A 232 -14.83 10.02 -23.36
C PHE A 232 -15.86 10.14 -22.23
N LYS A 233 -17.13 10.09 -22.57
CA LYS A 233 -18.25 10.25 -21.62
C LYS A 233 -18.13 9.32 -20.39
N ASN A 234 -17.75 8.06 -20.59
CA ASN A 234 -17.76 7.05 -19.55
C ASN A 234 -16.37 6.38 -19.34
N VAL A 235 -15.39 6.66 -20.19
CA VAL A 235 -14.07 6.01 -20.15
C VAL A 235 -12.97 7.05 -20.08
N GLY A 236 -12.01 6.82 -19.20
CA GLY A 236 -10.85 7.67 -19.02
C GLY A 236 -9.59 6.90 -18.66
N PHE A 237 -8.54 7.64 -18.43
CA PHE A 237 -7.21 7.15 -18.07
C PHE A 237 -6.76 7.84 -16.79
N GLY A 238 -5.94 7.15 -16.02
CA GLY A 238 -5.34 7.73 -14.83
C GLY A 238 -3.87 7.37 -14.70
N LEU A 239 -3.13 8.35 -14.23
CA LEU A 239 -1.77 8.20 -13.73
C LEU A 239 -1.79 8.55 -12.25
N GLY A 240 -1.29 7.66 -11.42
CA GLY A 240 -1.26 7.87 -9.98
C GLY A 240 0.06 7.47 -9.35
N SER A 241 0.12 7.66 -8.05
CA SER A 241 1.16 7.14 -7.18
C SER A 241 0.52 6.52 -5.95
N ARG A 242 1.08 5.42 -5.51
CA ARG A 242 0.68 4.75 -4.26
C ARG A 242 1.90 4.60 -3.36
N ALA A 243 1.68 4.86 -2.08
CA ALA A 243 2.62 4.53 -1.02
C ALA A 243 1.86 3.83 0.11
N LEU A 244 2.34 2.67 0.53
CA LEU A 244 1.82 1.91 1.65
C LEU A 244 2.99 1.52 2.54
N ALA A 245 2.99 1.98 3.78
CA ALA A 245 3.97 1.61 4.79
C ALA A 245 3.26 0.92 5.94
N LEU A 246 3.68 -0.31 6.21
CA LEU A 246 3.17 -1.16 7.28
C LEU A 246 4.29 -1.49 8.25
N LYS A 247 3.99 -1.39 9.54
CA LYS A 247 4.84 -1.85 10.62
C LYS A 247 3.98 -2.60 11.63
N MET A 248 4.36 -3.82 11.95
CA MET A 248 3.75 -4.63 13.00
C MET A 248 4.83 -5.07 13.96
N SER A 249 4.56 -5.06 15.26
CA SER A 249 5.47 -5.61 16.24
C SER A 249 4.69 -6.31 17.35
N ALA A 250 5.29 -7.37 17.86
CA ALA A 250 4.84 -8.10 19.01
C ALA A 250 6.00 -8.21 20.01
N GLU A 251 5.74 -7.96 21.28
CA GLU A 251 6.74 -8.07 22.35
C GLU A 251 6.16 -8.91 23.48
N ASP A 252 6.81 -10.03 23.78
CA ASP A 252 6.39 -10.95 24.82
C ASP A 252 7.60 -11.46 25.63
N GLU A 253 7.57 -11.26 26.94
CA GLU A 253 8.57 -11.74 27.89
C GLU A 253 10.05 -11.49 27.47
N GLY A 254 10.31 -10.29 26.89
CA GLY A 254 11.65 -9.92 26.40
C GLY A 254 12.02 -10.53 25.05
N ARG A 255 11.07 -11.14 24.34
CA ARG A 255 11.17 -11.48 22.91
C ARG A 255 10.44 -10.44 22.10
N LYS A 256 11.06 -9.93 21.05
CA LYS A 256 10.48 -8.96 20.15
C LYS A 256 10.47 -9.51 18.74
N ALA A 257 9.30 -9.42 18.09
CA ALA A 257 9.14 -9.64 16.66
C ALA A 257 8.68 -8.34 16.02
N GLU A 258 9.35 -7.91 14.97
CA GLU A 258 8.99 -6.72 14.21
C GLU A 258 8.99 -7.03 12.72
N PHE A 259 7.92 -6.66 12.03
CA PHE A 259 7.78 -6.79 10.60
C PHE A 259 7.53 -5.40 10.01
N LYS A 260 8.30 -5.04 9.00
CA LYS A 260 8.16 -3.79 8.25
C LYS A 260 8.05 -4.08 6.78
N GLN A 261 7.11 -3.42 6.12
CA GLN A 261 6.96 -3.48 4.68
C GLN A 261 6.57 -2.13 4.12
N THR A 262 7.18 -1.76 3.01
CA THR A 262 6.88 -0.53 2.29
C THR A 262 6.71 -0.83 0.82
N PHE A 263 5.66 -0.28 0.23
CA PHE A 263 5.41 -0.24 -1.21
C PHE A 263 5.34 1.21 -1.65
N GLN A 264 6.00 1.54 -2.73
CA GLN A 264 5.91 2.88 -3.30
C GLN A 264 6.13 2.84 -4.80
N GLY A 265 5.24 3.43 -5.58
CA GLY A 265 5.43 3.48 -7.03
C GLY A 265 4.26 4.10 -7.79
N PRO A 266 4.44 4.28 -9.10
CA PRO A 266 3.40 4.78 -9.98
C PRO A 266 2.34 3.72 -10.29
N VAL A 267 1.16 4.19 -10.65
CA VAL A 267 0.02 3.39 -11.12
C VAL A 267 -0.46 3.97 -12.45
N LEU A 268 -0.67 3.11 -13.43
CA LEU A 268 -1.34 3.45 -14.69
C LEU A 268 -2.63 2.64 -14.80
N TYR A 269 -3.74 3.29 -15.13
CA TYR A 269 -5.02 2.60 -15.20
C TYR A 269 -5.98 3.21 -16.23
N VAL A 270 -6.92 2.40 -16.66
CA VAL A 270 -8.12 2.81 -17.39
C VAL A 270 -9.27 2.82 -16.40
N ASN A 271 -10.15 3.79 -16.51
CA ASN A 271 -11.34 3.86 -15.68
C ASN A 271 -12.61 3.93 -16.51
N ALA A 272 -13.71 3.48 -15.89
CA ALA A 272 -15.07 3.61 -16.41
C ALA A 272 -15.96 4.17 -15.29
N SER A 273 -16.86 5.11 -15.64
CA SER A 273 -17.76 5.74 -14.67
C SER A 273 -19.18 5.91 -15.23
N PHE A 274 -20.19 5.76 -14.35
CA PHE A 274 -21.63 5.73 -14.70
C PHE A 274 -22.47 6.42 -13.64
#